data_c5c0c0b613c6df24a3968c6aaa65e7a1
#
_entry.id   c5c0c0b613c6df24a3968c6aaa65e7a1
#
_cell.length_a   1.000
_cell.length_b   1.000
_cell.length_c   1.000
_cell.angle_alpha   90.00
_cell.angle_beta   90.00
_cell.angle_gamma   90.00
#
_symmetry.space_group_name_H-M   'P 1'
#
loop_
_entity.id
_entity.type
_entity.pdbx_description
1 polymer ?
#
loop_
_entity_poly.entity_id
_entity_poly.type
_entity_poly.pdbx_seq_one_letter_code
_entity_poly.pdbx_strand_id
1 'polypeptide(L)'
;GYSSAASDVYKRQEYHKARVRGGSPLNIVEVCSVHTPSAPRHFLSISDDMYIPGLKQLTDAIHEEGGKAGLQLWQGSLCVGMDKTAQILMASDMEVAPGVTIPGITVEQIKEIVDCYGKAAARAVAAGFDCIEFHCAHNYLPHSFLSGGINHRTDEYGGPLGNRMKFPLECIRAIRANIPEDMPLFMRICAMDDYLEGGNTIEDMIVFCKEAKEAGVDVLDVSRGNVISAG
;
A
#
# COMPACT_ATOMS: atom_id res chain seq x y z
N GLY A 1 -22.31 15.19 12.21
CA GLY A 1 -21.22 14.44 11.61
C GLY A 1 -19.98 15.23 11.19
N TYR A 2 -20.06 16.57 11.10
CA TYR A 2 -18.89 17.41 10.72
C TYR A 2 -17.86 17.59 11.84
N SER A 3 -18.25 17.46 13.10
CA SER A 3 -17.32 17.69 14.22
C SER A 3 -16.33 16.53 14.47
N SER A 4 -16.68 15.29 14.12
CA SER A 4 -15.77 14.17 14.28
C SER A 4 -14.64 14.18 13.24
N ALA A 5 -14.95 14.48 11.97
CA ALA A 5 -13.95 14.56 10.91
C ALA A 5 -12.92 15.66 11.17
N ALA A 6 -13.35 16.88 11.56
CA ALA A 6 -12.44 17.97 11.89
C ALA A 6 -11.57 17.67 13.12
N SER A 7 -12.12 17.03 14.16
CA SER A 7 -11.35 16.62 15.35
C SER A 7 -10.33 15.52 15.02
N ASP A 8 -10.65 14.63 14.09
CA ASP A 8 -9.75 13.55 13.68
C ASP A 8 -8.60 14.07 12.82
N VAL A 9 -8.86 15.04 11.92
CA VAL A 9 -7.81 15.74 11.17
C VAL A 9 -6.85 16.46 12.13
N TYR A 10 -7.38 17.24 13.09
CA TYR A 10 -6.56 17.95 14.08
C TYR A 10 -5.70 16.99 14.92
N LYS A 11 -6.27 15.88 15.40
CA LYS A 11 -5.53 14.86 16.16
C LYS A 11 -4.38 14.28 15.35
N ARG A 12 -4.58 13.99 14.06
CA ARG A 12 -3.53 13.49 13.17
C ARG A 12 -2.44 14.54 12.96
N GLN A 13 -2.80 15.81 12.76
CA GLN A 13 -1.83 16.89 12.67
C GLN A 13 -0.95 16.97 13.92
N GLU A 14 -1.54 17.04 15.10
CA GLU A 14 -0.78 17.10 16.37
C GLU A 14 0.05 15.82 16.63
N TYR A 15 -0.46 14.66 16.20
CA TYR A 15 0.30 13.42 16.26
C TYR A 15 1.61 13.49 15.47
N HIS A 16 1.58 13.97 14.23
CA HIS A 16 2.77 14.10 13.40
C HIS A 16 3.66 15.27 13.82
N LYS A 17 3.08 16.43 14.18
CA LYS A 17 3.82 17.58 14.72
C LYS A 17 4.64 17.20 15.95
N ALA A 18 4.06 16.42 16.87
CA ALA A 18 4.77 15.96 18.06
C ALA A 18 6.00 15.10 17.74
N ARG A 19 5.97 14.31 16.66
CA ARG A 19 7.11 13.50 16.21
C ARG A 19 8.22 14.35 15.62
N VAL A 20 7.87 15.34 14.80
CA VAL A 20 8.84 16.29 14.27
C VAL A 20 9.52 17.06 15.40
N ARG A 21 8.74 17.60 16.35
CA ARG A 21 9.27 18.26 17.56
C ARG A 21 10.18 17.35 18.40
N GLY A 22 9.87 16.04 18.39
CA GLY A 22 10.68 14.99 19.05
C GLY A 22 11.94 14.60 18.29
N GLY A 23 12.21 15.18 17.10
CA GLY A 23 13.42 14.95 16.30
C GLY A 23 13.28 13.98 15.14
N SER A 24 12.05 13.58 14.74
CA SER A 24 11.83 12.79 13.53
C SER A 24 11.77 13.69 12.30
N PRO A 25 12.81 13.69 11.43
CA PRO A 25 12.85 14.60 10.27
C PRO A 25 11.90 14.18 9.14
N LEU A 26 11.54 12.89 9.07
CA LEU A 26 10.60 12.32 8.10
C LEU A 26 9.51 11.56 8.85
N ASN A 27 8.26 11.83 8.53
CA ASN A 27 7.11 11.08 9.01
C ASN A 27 6.37 10.50 7.81
N ILE A 28 6.32 9.17 7.71
CA ILE A 28 5.47 8.48 6.74
C ILE A 28 4.08 8.35 7.37
N VAL A 29 3.11 9.02 6.75
CA VAL A 29 1.71 8.96 7.16
C VAL A 29 1.18 7.56 6.87
N GLU A 30 0.52 6.99 7.86
CA GLU A 30 -0.01 5.62 7.84
C GLU A 30 -0.88 5.33 6.62
N VAL A 31 -1.23 4.04 6.45
CA VAL A 31 -1.89 3.50 5.25
C VAL A 31 -3.00 4.38 4.70
N CYS A 32 -2.89 4.69 3.43
CA CYS A 32 -3.84 5.49 2.68
C CYS A 32 -4.37 4.68 1.49
N SER A 33 -5.67 4.39 1.48
CA SER A 33 -6.31 3.57 0.45
C SER A 33 -6.30 4.25 -0.90
N VAL A 34 -5.97 3.49 -1.94
CA VAL A 34 -5.88 3.99 -3.33
C VAL A 34 -7.13 3.71 -4.17
N HIS A 35 -8.03 2.83 -3.70
CA HIS A 35 -9.20 2.36 -4.45
C HIS A 35 -10.47 2.50 -3.61
N THR A 36 -11.43 3.32 -4.07
CA THR A 36 -12.64 3.69 -3.31
C THR A 36 -13.50 2.50 -2.89
N PRO A 37 -13.84 1.53 -3.77
CA PRO A 37 -14.73 0.42 -3.39
C PRO A 37 -14.16 -0.49 -2.30
N SER A 38 -12.84 -0.54 -2.15
CA SER A 38 -12.14 -1.37 -1.16
C SER A 38 -11.49 -0.58 -0.03
N ALA A 39 -11.81 0.71 0.09
CA ALA A 39 -11.32 1.56 1.16
C ALA A 39 -12.12 1.37 2.44
N PRO A 40 -11.52 0.89 3.56
CA PRO A 40 -12.21 0.82 4.84
C PRO A 40 -12.52 2.23 5.36
N ARG A 41 -13.69 2.41 5.97
CA ARG A 41 -14.21 3.74 6.41
C ARG A 41 -13.32 4.45 7.42
N HIS A 42 -12.53 3.70 8.20
CA HIS A 42 -11.69 4.24 9.26
C HIS A 42 -10.25 4.53 8.84
N PHE A 43 -9.90 4.22 7.60
CA PHE A 43 -8.57 4.47 7.05
C PHE A 43 -8.55 5.80 6.30
N LEU A 44 -7.36 6.36 6.14
CA LEU A 44 -7.16 7.45 5.20
C LEU A 44 -7.40 6.95 3.78
N SER A 45 -7.82 7.85 2.93
CA SER A 45 -7.99 7.57 1.50
C SER A 45 -7.41 8.69 0.65
N ILE A 46 -6.85 8.30 -0.49
CA ILE A 46 -6.41 9.19 -1.57
C ILE A 46 -6.98 8.71 -2.92
N SER A 47 -8.02 7.90 -2.85
CA SER A 47 -8.65 7.29 -4.01
C SER A 47 -9.42 8.27 -4.90
N ASP A 48 -9.66 9.51 -4.41
CA ASP A 48 -10.39 10.57 -5.11
C ASP A 48 -9.77 11.94 -4.81
N ASP A 49 -9.95 12.89 -5.73
CA ASP A 49 -9.43 14.27 -5.61
C ASP A 49 -10.01 15.03 -4.41
N MET A 50 -11.20 14.65 -3.96
CA MET A 50 -11.84 15.25 -2.77
C MET A 50 -11.01 15.13 -1.49
N TYR A 51 -10.08 14.17 -1.42
CA TYR A 51 -9.22 13.96 -0.25
C TYR A 51 -7.97 14.85 -0.24
N ILE A 52 -7.58 15.44 -1.38
CA ILE A 52 -6.38 16.28 -1.52
C ILE A 52 -6.36 17.42 -0.49
N PRO A 53 -7.44 18.22 -0.31
CA PRO A 53 -7.40 19.36 0.62
C PRO A 53 -7.13 18.95 2.08
N GLY A 54 -7.71 17.83 2.55
CA GLY A 54 -7.49 17.33 3.90
C GLY A 54 -6.07 16.79 4.12
N LEU A 55 -5.53 16.09 3.13
CA LEU A 55 -4.15 15.58 3.16
C LEU A 55 -3.15 16.73 3.06
N LYS A 56 -3.46 17.78 2.27
CA LYS A 56 -2.62 18.98 2.22
C LYS A 56 -2.52 19.69 3.57
N GLN A 57 -3.61 19.81 4.32
CA GLN A 57 -3.56 20.36 5.68
C GLN A 57 -2.63 19.55 6.59
N LEU A 58 -2.52 18.23 6.39
CA LEU A 58 -1.63 17.39 7.16
C LEU A 58 -0.17 17.60 6.78
N THR A 59 0.15 17.68 5.47
CA THR A 59 1.51 17.99 5.00
C THR A 59 1.96 19.37 5.44
N ASP A 60 1.10 20.38 5.30
CA ASP A 60 1.37 21.75 5.74
C ASP A 60 1.73 21.77 7.25
N ALA A 61 0.97 21.05 8.08
CA ALA A 61 1.22 20.98 9.53
C ALA A 61 2.57 20.30 9.87
N ILE A 62 2.99 19.29 9.10
CA ILE A 62 4.29 18.63 9.24
C ILE A 62 5.42 19.58 8.82
N HIS A 63 5.25 20.28 7.70
CA HIS A 63 6.22 21.23 7.15
C HIS A 63 6.41 22.46 8.06
N GLU A 64 5.34 22.96 8.70
CA GLU A 64 5.41 24.05 9.68
C GLU A 64 6.38 23.76 10.84
N GLU A 65 6.49 22.50 11.25
CA GLU A 65 7.44 22.08 12.28
C GLU A 65 8.84 21.76 11.71
N GLY A 66 9.07 21.94 10.41
CA GLY A 66 10.35 21.66 9.74
C GLY A 66 10.57 20.21 9.35
N GLY A 67 9.55 19.35 9.43
CA GLY A 67 9.60 17.94 9.03
C GLY A 67 9.30 17.73 7.55
N LYS A 68 9.53 16.50 7.09
CA LYS A 68 9.14 15.97 5.78
C LYS A 68 7.99 14.99 5.93
N ALA A 69 7.07 14.99 4.96
CA ALA A 69 5.88 14.15 4.95
C ALA A 69 5.98 13.09 3.84
N GLY A 70 5.94 11.81 4.20
CA GLY A 70 5.72 10.70 3.28
C GLY A 70 4.29 10.21 3.35
N LEU A 71 3.79 9.57 2.29
CA LEU A 71 2.49 8.91 2.27
C LEU A 71 2.64 7.44 1.91
N GLN A 72 2.12 6.55 2.78
CA GLN A 72 2.08 5.12 2.50
C GLN A 72 0.83 4.79 1.69
N LEU A 73 1.01 4.49 0.39
CA LEU A 73 -0.05 4.00 -0.51
C LEU A 73 -0.33 2.52 -0.25
N TRP A 74 -1.58 2.20 -0.06
CA TRP A 74 -2.00 0.89 0.42
C TRP A 74 -3.25 0.37 -0.27
N GLN A 75 -3.29 -0.94 -0.47
CA GLN A 75 -4.47 -1.68 -0.85
C GLN A 75 -4.59 -2.94 0.00
N GLY A 76 -5.65 -3.02 0.77
CA GLY A 76 -5.93 -4.18 1.60
C GLY A 76 -6.38 -5.40 0.81
N SER A 77 -6.41 -6.53 1.50
CA SER A 77 -6.96 -7.79 1.02
C SER A 77 -7.97 -8.31 2.06
N LEU A 78 -7.83 -9.53 2.52
CA LEU A 78 -8.76 -10.15 3.50
C LEU A 78 -8.98 -9.31 4.77
N CYS A 79 -7.97 -8.55 5.22
CA CYS A 79 -8.07 -7.72 6.42
C CYS A 79 -9.17 -6.63 6.35
N VAL A 80 -9.61 -6.21 5.16
CA VAL A 80 -10.72 -5.25 5.02
C VAL A 80 -12.09 -5.88 5.24
N GLY A 81 -12.19 -7.20 5.30
CA GLY A 81 -13.45 -7.93 5.52
C GLY A 81 -14.14 -7.65 6.86
N MET A 82 -13.44 -7.01 7.80
CA MET A 82 -14.06 -6.50 9.04
C MET A 82 -14.93 -5.26 8.80
N ASP A 83 -14.67 -4.50 7.74
CA ASP A 83 -15.55 -3.42 7.27
C ASP A 83 -16.48 -3.97 6.17
N LYS A 84 -17.72 -4.30 6.57
CA LYS A 84 -18.74 -4.85 5.64
C LYS A 84 -19.07 -3.94 4.45
N THR A 85 -18.56 -2.73 4.42
CA THR A 85 -18.80 -1.76 3.33
C THR A 85 -17.65 -1.72 2.33
N ALA A 86 -16.50 -2.32 2.65
CA ALA A 86 -15.34 -2.37 1.77
C ALA A 86 -15.31 -3.68 0.97
N GLN A 87 -15.04 -3.56 -0.32
CA GLN A 87 -14.83 -4.72 -1.19
C GLN A 87 -13.54 -5.44 -0.80
N ILE A 88 -13.60 -6.75 -0.62
CA ILE A 88 -12.41 -7.57 -0.40
C ILE A 88 -11.79 -7.90 -1.77
N LEU A 89 -10.50 -7.60 -1.92
CA LEU A 89 -9.72 -7.91 -3.11
C LEU A 89 -8.70 -9.00 -2.76
N MET A 90 -8.73 -10.13 -3.47
CA MET A 90 -7.85 -11.27 -3.24
C MET A 90 -6.99 -11.54 -4.47
N ALA A 91 -5.74 -11.98 -4.28
CA ALA A 91 -4.88 -12.39 -5.39
C ALA A 91 -5.43 -13.63 -6.08
N SER A 92 -5.93 -14.60 -5.31
CA SER A 92 -6.52 -15.87 -5.76
C SER A 92 -7.81 -16.14 -5.01
N ASP A 93 -8.59 -17.10 -5.49
CA ASP A 93 -9.73 -17.63 -4.76
C ASP A 93 -9.30 -18.12 -3.37
N MET A 94 -10.04 -17.75 -2.34
CA MET A 94 -9.78 -18.17 -0.96
C MET A 94 -11.06 -18.63 -0.29
N GLU A 95 -11.08 -19.84 0.21
CA GLU A 95 -12.13 -20.34 1.08
C GLU A 95 -11.93 -19.75 2.49
N VAL A 96 -12.83 -18.86 2.91
CA VAL A 96 -12.77 -18.15 4.21
C VAL A 96 -13.62 -18.82 5.29
N ALA A 97 -14.53 -19.70 4.90
CA ALA A 97 -15.34 -20.57 5.76
C ALA A 97 -15.83 -21.75 4.91
N PRO A 98 -16.24 -22.88 5.51
CA PRO A 98 -16.75 -24.03 4.78
C PRO A 98 -17.83 -23.65 3.74
N GLY A 99 -17.50 -23.83 2.45
CA GLY A 99 -18.37 -23.50 1.32
C GLY A 99 -18.50 -21.98 1.01
N VAL A 100 -17.69 -21.13 1.62
CA VAL A 100 -17.68 -19.67 1.37
C VAL A 100 -16.33 -19.27 0.77
N THR A 101 -16.31 -19.03 -0.54
CA THR A 101 -15.12 -18.62 -1.27
C THR A 101 -15.21 -17.15 -1.67
N ILE A 102 -14.16 -16.38 -1.39
CA ILE A 102 -13.94 -15.04 -1.95
C ILE A 102 -13.12 -15.23 -3.22
N PRO A 103 -13.62 -14.79 -4.38
CA PRO A 103 -12.90 -14.97 -5.64
C PRO A 103 -11.68 -14.05 -5.73
N GLY A 104 -10.65 -14.52 -6.42
CA GLY A 104 -9.53 -13.71 -6.83
C GLY A 104 -9.97 -12.64 -7.85
N ILE A 105 -9.29 -11.49 -7.83
CA ILE A 105 -9.60 -10.39 -8.77
C ILE A 105 -9.25 -10.76 -10.20
N THR A 106 -10.02 -10.22 -11.16
CA THR A 106 -9.78 -10.42 -12.59
C THR A 106 -8.58 -9.62 -13.09
N VAL A 107 -8.12 -9.91 -14.30
CA VAL A 107 -7.04 -9.14 -14.95
C VAL A 107 -7.45 -7.68 -15.16
N GLU A 108 -8.73 -7.44 -15.47
CA GLU A 108 -9.27 -6.08 -15.60
C GLU A 108 -9.21 -5.32 -14.27
N GLN A 109 -9.58 -5.96 -13.16
CA GLN A 109 -9.47 -5.38 -11.83
C GLN A 109 -8.00 -5.15 -11.42
N ILE A 110 -7.08 -6.04 -11.80
CA ILE A 110 -5.64 -5.82 -11.60
C ILE A 110 -5.21 -4.51 -12.28
N LYS A 111 -5.57 -4.31 -13.54
CA LYS A 111 -5.24 -3.09 -14.30
C LYS A 111 -5.88 -1.84 -13.70
N GLU A 112 -7.12 -1.95 -13.21
CA GLU A 112 -7.79 -0.87 -12.49
C GLU A 112 -7.01 -0.47 -11.23
N ILE A 113 -6.57 -1.43 -10.42
CA ILE A 113 -5.80 -1.15 -9.19
C ILE A 113 -4.44 -0.53 -9.52
N VAL A 114 -3.75 -1.01 -10.57
CA VAL A 114 -2.49 -0.40 -11.03
C VAL A 114 -2.71 1.08 -11.41
N ASP A 115 -3.76 1.40 -12.16
CA ASP A 115 -4.13 2.78 -12.50
C ASP A 115 -4.46 3.61 -11.25
N CYS A 116 -5.16 3.03 -10.27
CA CYS A 116 -5.44 3.67 -8.98
C CYS A 116 -4.16 4.06 -8.23
N TYR A 117 -3.13 3.22 -8.22
CA TYR A 117 -1.83 3.55 -7.61
C TYR A 117 -1.18 4.75 -8.30
N GLY A 118 -1.17 4.79 -9.63
CA GLY A 118 -0.65 5.94 -10.39
C GLY A 118 -1.39 7.25 -10.07
N LYS A 119 -2.73 7.21 -10.09
CA LYS A 119 -3.57 8.36 -9.75
C LYS A 119 -3.39 8.81 -8.30
N ALA A 120 -3.29 7.86 -7.37
CA ALA A 120 -3.02 8.14 -5.96
C ALA A 120 -1.67 8.84 -5.75
N ALA A 121 -0.63 8.41 -6.49
CA ALA A 121 0.68 9.04 -6.45
C ALA A 121 0.63 10.50 -6.94
N ALA A 122 -0.06 10.78 -8.05
CA ALA A 122 -0.27 12.15 -8.55
C ALA A 122 -0.99 13.03 -7.52
N ARG A 123 -2.03 12.49 -6.85
CA ARG A 123 -2.75 13.20 -5.78
C ARG A 123 -1.87 13.48 -4.57
N ALA A 124 -0.99 12.56 -4.21
CA ALA A 124 -0.04 12.75 -3.11
C ALA A 124 0.93 13.90 -3.40
N VAL A 125 1.43 14.00 -4.63
CA VAL A 125 2.22 15.15 -5.09
C VAL A 125 1.41 16.46 -4.97
N ALA A 126 0.16 16.46 -5.43
CA ALA A 126 -0.73 17.63 -5.33
C ALA A 126 -1.05 18.01 -3.87
N ALA A 127 -1.08 17.03 -2.96
CA ALA A 127 -1.26 17.26 -1.52
C ALA A 127 0.02 17.69 -0.80
N GLY A 128 1.17 17.79 -1.49
CA GLY A 128 2.43 18.31 -0.95
C GLY A 128 3.28 17.29 -0.18
N PHE A 129 3.09 16.00 -0.40
CA PHE A 129 3.98 14.97 0.18
C PHE A 129 5.36 15.03 -0.46
N ASP A 130 6.40 14.79 0.35
CA ASP A 130 7.82 14.81 -0.06
C ASP A 130 8.31 13.45 -0.58
N CYS A 131 7.64 12.35 -0.23
CA CYS A 131 7.95 11.01 -0.72
C CYS A 131 6.71 10.10 -0.68
N ILE A 132 6.77 9.01 -1.41
CA ILE A 132 5.77 7.95 -1.43
C ILE A 132 6.38 6.69 -0.84
N GLU A 133 5.59 5.93 -0.07
CA GLU A 133 5.90 4.56 0.29
C GLU A 133 4.85 3.62 -0.32
N PHE A 134 5.28 2.71 -1.17
CA PHE A 134 4.45 1.63 -1.69
C PHE A 134 4.40 0.48 -0.67
N HIS A 135 3.22 0.18 -0.15
CA HIS A 135 3.05 -0.92 0.81
C HIS A 135 2.92 -2.26 0.10
N CYS A 136 4.00 -3.05 0.09
CA CYS A 136 4.09 -4.37 -0.51
C CYS A 136 4.48 -5.45 0.53
N ALA A 137 3.83 -5.42 1.69
CA ALA A 137 4.14 -6.31 2.82
C ALA A 137 2.86 -6.85 3.48
N HIS A 138 3.02 -7.75 4.47
CA HIS A 138 2.02 -8.17 5.46
C HIS A 138 0.75 -8.80 4.85
N ASN A 139 0.85 -9.45 3.69
CA ASN A 139 -0.25 -10.08 2.95
C ASN A 139 -1.36 -9.11 2.52
N TYR A 140 -1.08 -7.81 2.45
CA TYR A 140 -1.91 -6.88 1.71
C TYR A 140 -1.84 -7.18 0.21
N LEU A 141 -2.73 -6.61 -0.57
CA LEU A 141 -2.94 -7.06 -1.94
C LEU A 141 -1.65 -7.20 -2.78
N PRO A 142 -0.72 -6.22 -2.82
CA PRO A 142 0.51 -6.37 -3.60
C PRO A 142 1.39 -7.54 -3.13
N HIS A 143 1.55 -7.71 -1.81
CA HIS A 143 2.32 -8.81 -1.25
C HIS A 143 1.63 -10.16 -1.46
N SER A 144 0.29 -10.23 -1.41
CA SER A 144 -0.45 -11.47 -1.65
C SER A 144 -0.28 -11.99 -3.09
N PHE A 145 -0.08 -11.09 -4.07
CA PHE A 145 0.31 -11.49 -5.43
C PHE A 145 1.73 -12.04 -5.49
N LEU A 146 2.65 -11.45 -4.74
CA LEU A 146 4.06 -11.84 -4.72
C LEU A 146 4.27 -13.20 -4.03
N SER A 147 3.50 -13.49 -2.97
CA SER A 147 3.64 -14.71 -2.17
C SER A 147 3.13 -15.95 -2.89
N GLY A 148 4.00 -16.95 -3.08
CA GLY A 148 3.60 -18.24 -3.63
C GLY A 148 2.71 -19.05 -2.68
N GLY A 149 2.70 -18.74 -1.38
CA GLY A 149 1.82 -19.36 -0.40
C GLY A 149 0.37 -18.83 -0.43
N ILE A 150 0.11 -17.73 -1.15
CA ILE A 150 -1.20 -17.09 -1.25
C ILE A 150 -1.68 -17.03 -2.71
N ASN A 151 -0.77 -16.75 -3.63
CA ASN A 151 -1.06 -16.61 -5.04
C ASN A 151 -1.09 -17.98 -5.74
N HIS A 152 -2.27 -18.51 -5.95
CA HIS A 152 -2.50 -19.78 -6.67
C HIS A 152 -3.04 -19.57 -8.08
N ARG A 153 -2.85 -18.37 -8.66
CA ARG A 153 -3.27 -18.06 -10.03
C ARG A 153 -2.52 -18.91 -11.06
N THR A 154 -3.19 -19.19 -12.16
CA THR A 154 -2.63 -19.93 -13.29
C THR A 154 -2.45 -19.06 -14.55
N ASP A 155 -2.77 -17.76 -14.45
CA ASP A 155 -2.56 -16.77 -15.50
C ASP A 155 -1.18 -16.10 -15.41
N GLU A 156 -0.97 -15.05 -16.17
CA GLU A 156 0.29 -14.29 -16.25
C GLU A 156 0.71 -13.58 -14.94
N TYR A 157 -0.13 -13.59 -13.90
CA TYR A 157 0.13 -13.01 -12.58
C TYR A 157 0.39 -14.06 -11.49
N GLY A 158 0.47 -15.36 -11.85
CA GLY A 158 0.67 -16.46 -10.90
C GLY A 158 1.69 -17.49 -11.35
N GLY A 159 1.95 -18.47 -10.49
CA GLY A 159 2.94 -19.53 -10.73
C GLY A 159 4.38 -19.11 -10.46
N PRO A 160 5.29 -19.07 -11.45
CA PRO A 160 6.70 -18.70 -11.23
C PRO A 160 6.87 -17.31 -10.62
N LEU A 161 7.95 -17.11 -9.87
CA LEU A 161 8.24 -15.82 -9.21
C LEU A 161 8.15 -14.62 -10.18
N GLY A 162 8.67 -14.75 -11.40
CA GLY A 162 8.60 -13.71 -12.42
C GLY A 162 7.17 -13.23 -12.72
N ASN A 163 6.21 -14.14 -12.75
CA ASN A 163 4.79 -13.82 -12.94
C ASN A 163 4.21 -13.18 -11.66
N ARG A 164 4.54 -13.71 -10.49
CA ARG A 164 4.04 -13.18 -9.21
C ARG A 164 4.55 -11.77 -8.94
N MET A 165 5.74 -11.40 -9.41
CA MET A 165 6.29 -10.06 -9.33
C MET A 165 5.59 -9.05 -10.25
N LYS A 166 4.86 -9.49 -11.27
CA LYS A 166 4.31 -8.63 -12.32
C LYS A 166 3.41 -7.53 -11.76
N PHE A 167 2.41 -7.88 -10.95
CA PHE A 167 1.48 -6.90 -10.39
C PHE A 167 2.17 -5.84 -9.52
N PRO A 168 2.97 -6.19 -8.49
CA PRO A 168 3.66 -5.16 -7.70
C PRO A 168 4.63 -4.31 -8.53
N LEU A 169 5.31 -4.87 -9.54
CA LEU A 169 6.18 -4.10 -10.43
C LEU A 169 5.39 -3.14 -11.33
N GLU A 170 4.21 -3.52 -11.80
CA GLU A 170 3.30 -2.63 -12.54
C GLU A 170 2.84 -1.46 -11.66
N CYS A 171 2.50 -1.72 -10.38
CA CYS A 171 2.17 -0.67 -9.41
C CYS A 171 3.34 0.29 -9.19
N ILE A 172 4.55 -0.22 -8.99
CA ILE A 172 5.76 0.61 -8.81
C ILE A 172 5.98 1.52 -10.02
N ARG A 173 5.90 0.98 -11.24
CA ARG A 173 6.04 1.77 -12.48
C ARG A 173 4.95 2.82 -12.63
N ALA A 174 3.69 2.48 -12.28
CA ALA A 174 2.58 3.42 -12.30
C ALA A 174 2.78 4.56 -11.30
N ILE A 175 3.27 4.28 -10.09
CA ILE A 175 3.64 5.30 -9.10
C ILE A 175 4.76 6.17 -9.64
N ARG A 176 5.89 5.57 -10.06
CA ARG A 176 7.07 6.29 -10.57
C ARG A 176 6.74 7.23 -11.72
N ALA A 177 5.88 6.80 -12.64
CA ALA A 177 5.46 7.61 -13.79
C ALA A 177 4.60 8.84 -13.41
N ASN A 178 4.10 8.91 -12.18
CA ASN A 178 3.18 9.96 -11.71
C ASN A 178 3.76 10.83 -10.57
N ILE A 179 5.05 10.68 -10.27
CA ILE A 179 5.74 11.53 -9.29
C ILE A 179 7.00 12.15 -9.92
N PRO A 180 7.50 13.28 -9.42
CA PRO A 180 8.76 13.89 -9.89
C PRO A 180 9.93 12.91 -9.83
N GLU A 181 10.89 13.06 -10.75
CA GLU A 181 12.06 12.18 -10.83
C GLU A 181 12.91 12.20 -9.55
N ASP A 182 13.01 13.35 -8.91
CA ASP A 182 13.75 13.58 -7.67
C ASP A 182 12.96 13.26 -6.40
N MET A 183 11.68 12.86 -6.52
CA MET A 183 10.86 12.46 -5.38
C MET A 183 11.17 11.02 -4.99
N PRO A 184 11.63 10.75 -3.73
CA PRO A 184 11.95 9.39 -3.31
C PRO A 184 10.74 8.47 -3.31
N LEU A 185 10.92 7.25 -3.85
CA LEU A 185 9.96 6.16 -3.77
C LEU A 185 10.48 5.08 -2.81
N PHE A 186 9.83 4.98 -1.65
CA PHE A 186 10.05 3.92 -0.68
C PHE A 186 9.18 2.71 -1.02
N MET A 187 9.62 1.54 -0.62
CA MET A 187 8.81 0.32 -0.66
C MET A 187 8.92 -0.43 0.66
N ARG A 188 7.77 -0.66 1.32
CA ARG A 188 7.69 -1.52 2.49
C ARG A 188 7.49 -2.95 2.05
N ILE A 189 8.38 -3.85 2.48
CA ILE A 189 8.39 -5.28 2.13
C ILE A 189 8.48 -6.17 3.37
N CYS A 190 8.08 -7.45 3.24
CA CYS A 190 8.50 -8.51 4.15
C CYS A 190 9.75 -9.19 3.61
N ALA A 191 10.76 -9.39 4.45
CA ALA A 191 12.00 -10.07 4.06
C ALA A 191 11.77 -11.54 3.65
N MET A 192 10.74 -12.16 4.22
CA MET A 192 10.30 -13.52 3.93
C MET A 192 8.87 -13.74 4.41
N ASP A 193 8.21 -14.76 3.89
CA ASP A 193 6.88 -15.18 4.33
C ASP A 193 6.98 -16.24 5.41
N ASP A 194 7.05 -15.79 6.66
CA ASP A 194 7.06 -16.69 7.79
C ASP A 194 5.77 -17.54 7.84
N TYR A 195 5.94 -18.83 8.10
CA TYR A 195 4.85 -19.78 8.38
C TYR A 195 3.90 -20.09 7.18
N LEU A 196 4.20 -19.64 5.97
CA LEU A 196 3.43 -19.98 4.78
C LEU A 196 4.17 -21.03 3.94
N GLU A 197 3.56 -22.20 3.75
CA GLU A 197 4.06 -23.19 2.81
C GLU A 197 4.03 -22.61 1.38
N GLY A 198 5.15 -22.70 0.66
CA GLY A 198 5.30 -22.07 -0.66
C GLY A 198 5.45 -20.56 -0.64
N GLY A 199 5.55 -19.93 0.54
CA GLY A 199 5.80 -18.49 0.68
C GLY A 199 7.17 -18.07 0.17
N ASN A 200 7.38 -16.76 0.06
CA ASN A 200 8.64 -16.21 -0.45
C ASN A 200 9.80 -16.47 0.51
N THR A 201 10.94 -16.87 -0.04
CA THR A 201 12.22 -16.94 0.65
C THR A 201 12.95 -15.59 0.62
N ILE A 202 14.04 -15.48 1.39
CA ILE A 202 14.92 -14.30 1.33
C ILE A 202 15.51 -14.15 -0.08
N GLU A 203 15.85 -15.25 -0.73
CA GLU A 203 16.39 -15.28 -2.09
C GLU A 203 15.38 -14.75 -3.12
N ASP A 204 14.11 -15.15 -3.01
CA ASP A 204 13.03 -14.60 -3.83
C ASP A 204 12.89 -13.08 -3.64
N MET A 205 12.95 -12.61 -2.40
CA MET A 205 12.86 -11.20 -2.09
C MET A 205 14.06 -10.39 -2.57
N ILE A 206 15.28 -10.97 -2.57
CA ILE A 206 16.46 -10.33 -3.18
C ILE A 206 16.25 -10.15 -4.69
N VAL A 207 15.70 -11.14 -5.38
CA VAL A 207 15.35 -11.03 -6.81
C VAL A 207 14.33 -9.93 -7.03
N PHE A 208 13.23 -9.95 -6.26
CA PHE A 208 12.19 -8.92 -6.36
C PHE A 208 12.71 -7.50 -6.10
N CYS A 209 13.55 -7.31 -5.07
CA CYS A 209 14.10 -6.00 -4.74
C CYS A 209 15.01 -5.45 -5.86
N LYS A 210 15.76 -6.29 -6.57
CA LYS A 210 16.54 -5.87 -7.74
C LYS A 210 15.64 -5.37 -8.86
N GLU A 211 14.58 -6.11 -9.20
CA GLU A 211 13.59 -5.71 -10.20
C GLU A 211 12.82 -4.43 -9.78
N ALA A 212 12.49 -4.30 -8.49
CA ALA A 212 11.85 -3.13 -7.94
C ALA A 212 12.74 -1.87 -8.03
N LYS A 213 14.04 -2.00 -7.79
CA LYS A 213 15.03 -0.93 -7.99
C LYS A 213 15.04 -0.46 -9.45
N GLU A 214 15.12 -1.39 -10.41
CA GLU A 214 15.08 -1.05 -11.84
C GLU A 214 13.72 -0.45 -12.26
N ALA A 215 12.64 -0.77 -11.53
CA ALA A 215 11.31 -0.17 -11.73
C ALA A 215 11.17 1.23 -11.08
N GLY A 216 12.14 1.67 -10.26
CA GLY A 216 12.21 3.03 -9.72
C GLY A 216 12.06 3.16 -8.21
N VAL A 217 12.22 2.09 -7.44
CA VAL A 217 12.29 2.15 -5.96
C VAL A 217 13.67 2.63 -5.53
N ASP A 218 13.71 3.61 -4.62
CA ASP A 218 14.94 4.21 -4.10
C ASP A 218 15.32 3.66 -2.72
N VAL A 219 14.31 3.36 -1.87
CA VAL A 219 14.52 2.97 -0.46
C VAL A 219 13.66 1.77 -0.11
N LEU A 220 14.23 0.81 0.63
CA LEU A 220 13.52 -0.34 1.19
C LEU A 220 13.26 -0.12 2.69
N ASP A 221 12.00 -0.24 3.10
CA ASP A 221 11.58 -0.40 4.50
C ASP A 221 11.27 -1.88 4.75
N VAL A 222 12.20 -2.56 5.41
CA VAL A 222 12.15 -4.01 5.55
C VAL A 222 11.47 -4.43 6.84
N SER A 223 10.39 -5.18 6.71
CA SER A 223 9.60 -5.77 7.79
C SER A 223 9.67 -7.31 7.73
N ARG A 224 8.92 -7.94 8.61
CA ARG A 224 8.74 -9.40 8.67
C ARG A 224 7.33 -9.73 9.17
N GLY A 225 6.85 -10.91 8.82
CA GLY A 225 5.55 -11.41 9.27
C GLY A 225 4.39 -11.07 8.34
N ASN A 226 3.23 -11.58 8.67
CA ASN A 226 2.00 -11.36 7.92
C ASN A 226 0.79 -11.24 8.85
N VAL A 227 -0.33 -10.68 8.35
CA VAL A 227 -1.55 -10.51 9.13
C VAL A 227 -2.46 -11.74 9.13
N ILE A 228 -2.15 -12.78 8.34
CA ILE A 228 -2.95 -14.01 8.22
C ILE A 228 -2.48 -15.07 9.22
N SER A 229 -1.21 -15.06 9.60
CA SER A 229 -0.62 -16.05 10.52
C SER A 229 -0.77 -15.71 12.01
N ALA A 230 -1.49 -14.65 12.36
CA ALA A 230 -1.83 -14.31 13.74
C ALA A 230 -3.10 -15.07 14.18
N GLY A 231 -3.07 -16.38 14.09
CA GLY A 231 -4.06 -17.32 14.59
C GLY A 231 -3.46 -18.24 15.63
#